data_187083aba6992f98111e17930cf6d403
#
_entry.id   187083aba6992f98111e17930cf6d403
#
_cell.length_a   1.000
_cell.length_b   1.000
_cell.length_c   1.000
_cell.angle_alpha   90.00
_cell.angle_beta   90.00
_cell.angle_gamma   90.00
#
_symmetry.space_group_name_H-M   'P 1'
#
loop_
_entity.id
_entity.type
_entity.pdbx_description
1 polymer ?
#
loop_
_entity_poly.entity_id
_entity_poly.type
_entity_poly.pdbx_seq_one_letter_code
_entity_poly.pdbx_strand_id
1 'polypeptide(L)'
;MRLAPPTPMRIDVHPMTKSAFFAATAAFVIASAPGIAGETTPIEWSQLPDPAAQEFEDPYRDLAPQQMSDLMSLVRLREELGVEGLAIEERRQLEGRSEKLEAALQAAGIDVEWLLSQRWVVADRRRQAAVGSNGALDGQAVEIAGFLILAPPTDSGEASAYLLPDRGVCNHLPPPPPNQLVRLLMKNAPETGGSCVPAAVRGTLRAEETRYEVVVIDHSLPMWSAWTLEADDVRAVGPYESDSPIQH
;
A
#
# COMPACT_ATOMS: atom_id res chain seq x y z
N MET A 1 27.70 70.95 2.00
CA MET A 1 28.73 69.94 2.13
C MET A 1 28.53 68.94 0.98
N ARG A 2 29.29 69.11 -0.11
CA ARG A 2 29.15 68.31 -1.34
C ARG A 2 30.22 67.22 -1.31
N LEU A 3 29.80 65.97 -1.34
CA LEU A 3 30.70 64.81 -1.47
C LEU A 3 31.09 64.64 -2.93
N ALA A 4 32.40 64.52 -3.20
CA ALA A 4 32.99 64.29 -4.52
C ALA A 4 32.79 62.83 -4.96
N PRO A 5 32.72 62.57 -6.27
CA PRO A 5 32.58 61.22 -6.79
C PRO A 5 33.95 60.48 -6.82
N PRO A 6 33.96 59.15 -6.72
CA PRO A 6 35.18 58.35 -6.75
C PRO A 6 35.76 58.23 -8.17
N THR A 7 37.08 58.23 -8.23
CA THR A 7 37.95 58.16 -9.44
C THR A 7 37.88 56.74 -10.05
N PRO A 8 37.81 56.57 -11.39
CA PRO A 8 37.85 55.30 -12.04
C PRO A 8 39.22 54.67 -12.02
N MET A 9 39.27 53.41 -11.65
CA MET A 9 40.47 52.55 -11.64
C MET A 9 40.82 52.13 -13.08
N ARG A 10 42.02 52.49 -13.51
CA ARG A 10 42.58 52.17 -14.86
C ARG A 10 43.14 50.74 -14.81
N ILE A 11 42.58 49.84 -15.61
CA ILE A 11 43.09 48.47 -15.77
C ILE A 11 44.05 48.48 -16.98
N ASP A 12 45.31 48.22 -16.70
CA ASP A 12 46.34 48.01 -17.75
C ASP A 12 46.18 46.60 -18.35
N VAL A 13 45.90 46.57 -19.66
CA VAL A 13 45.80 45.30 -20.40
C VAL A 13 47.16 45.00 -21.01
N HIS A 14 47.84 43.98 -20.50
CA HIS A 14 49.08 43.44 -21.12
C HIS A 14 48.70 42.52 -22.29
N PRO A 15 49.36 42.58 -23.42
CA PRO A 15 49.11 41.69 -24.55
C PRO A 15 49.70 40.29 -24.28
N MET A 16 48.81 39.29 -24.13
CA MET A 16 49.23 37.90 -24.04
C MET A 16 49.59 37.34 -25.42
N THR A 17 50.78 36.81 -25.49
CA THR A 17 51.41 36.05 -26.59
C THR A 17 50.52 34.83 -26.98
N LYS A 18 50.38 34.64 -28.29
CA LYS A 18 49.69 33.51 -28.94
C LYS A 18 50.41 32.20 -28.64
N SER A 19 49.92 31.38 -27.72
CA SER A 19 50.25 29.97 -27.58
C SER A 19 49.22 29.14 -28.31
N ALA A 20 49.70 28.33 -29.24
CA ALA A 20 48.92 27.40 -30.04
C ALA A 20 48.39 26.28 -29.13
N PHE A 21 47.10 26.22 -28.92
CA PHE A 21 46.43 25.06 -28.29
C PHE A 21 46.18 24.00 -29.35
N PHE A 22 46.86 22.88 -29.25
CA PHE A 22 46.48 21.64 -29.91
C PHE A 22 45.21 21.13 -29.28
N ALA A 23 44.12 21.16 -30.03
CA ALA A 23 42.85 20.55 -29.63
C ALA A 23 42.97 19.02 -29.77
N ALA A 24 43.23 18.34 -28.66
CA ALA A 24 43.07 16.90 -28.58
C ALA A 24 41.57 16.59 -28.42
N THR A 25 40.90 16.19 -29.53
CA THR A 25 39.53 15.68 -29.51
C THR A 25 39.57 14.31 -28.88
N ALA A 26 39.30 14.23 -27.57
CA ALA A 26 39.00 12.97 -26.90
C ALA A 26 37.62 12.50 -27.36
N ALA A 27 37.57 11.54 -28.27
CA ALA A 27 36.36 10.82 -28.60
C ALA A 27 35.92 10.00 -27.35
N PHE A 28 34.94 10.49 -26.64
CA PHE A 28 34.32 9.76 -25.57
C PHE A 28 33.45 8.66 -26.20
N VAL A 29 33.98 7.47 -26.34
CA VAL A 29 33.23 6.27 -26.71
C VAL A 29 32.35 5.94 -25.51
N ILE A 30 31.05 6.32 -25.58
CA ILE A 30 30.03 5.81 -24.68
C ILE A 30 29.86 4.33 -25.04
N ALA A 31 30.63 3.47 -24.38
CA ALA A 31 30.35 2.05 -24.37
C ALA A 31 29.01 1.87 -23.71
N SER A 32 27.95 1.67 -24.50
CA SER A 32 26.67 1.13 -24.03
C SER A 32 26.98 -0.25 -23.45
N ALA A 33 27.15 -0.35 -22.14
CA ALA A 33 27.21 -1.63 -21.50
C ALA A 33 25.88 -2.36 -21.86
N PRO A 34 25.95 -3.62 -22.35
CA PRO A 34 24.74 -4.43 -22.46
C PRO A 34 24.14 -4.44 -21.07
N GLY A 35 22.88 -3.99 -20.95
CA GLY A 35 22.12 -4.08 -19.72
C GLY A 35 22.21 -5.55 -19.28
N ILE A 36 22.91 -5.80 -18.18
CA ILE A 36 22.83 -7.07 -17.47
C ILE A 36 21.36 -7.14 -17.11
N ALA A 37 20.60 -8.06 -17.74
CA ALA A 37 19.28 -8.43 -17.28
C ALA A 37 19.49 -8.83 -15.80
N GLY A 38 19.15 -7.92 -14.88
CA GLY A 38 19.41 -8.10 -13.47
C GLY A 38 18.77 -9.41 -13.05
N GLU A 39 19.54 -10.21 -12.29
CA GLU A 39 19.03 -11.45 -11.74
C GLU A 39 17.76 -11.13 -10.94
N THR A 40 16.60 -11.61 -11.43
CA THR A 40 15.30 -11.36 -10.79
C THR A 40 15.26 -12.12 -9.48
N THR A 41 14.96 -11.45 -8.40
CA THR A 41 14.86 -12.06 -7.07
C THR A 41 13.41 -12.54 -6.84
N PRO A 42 13.19 -13.84 -6.60
CA PRO A 42 11.88 -14.31 -6.15
C PRO A 42 11.52 -13.68 -4.81
N ILE A 43 10.32 -13.16 -4.69
CA ILE A 43 9.80 -12.59 -3.45
C ILE A 43 8.46 -13.20 -3.06
N GLU A 44 8.21 -13.21 -1.75
CA GLU A 44 6.95 -13.65 -1.17
C GLU A 44 6.08 -12.45 -0.79
N TRP A 45 4.77 -12.64 -0.75
CA TRP A 45 3.80 -11.61 -0.36
C TRP A 45 4.08 -11.03 1.04
N SER A 46 4.59 -11.85 1.95
CA SER A 46 4.97 -11.44 3.31
C SER A 46 6.13 -10.42 3.37
N GLN A 47 6.89 -10.26 2.28
CA GLN A 47 8.02 -9.34 2.19
C GLN A 47 7.61 -7.94 1.71
N LEU A 48 6.41 -7.79 1.12
CA LEU A 48 5.92 -6.52 0.58
C LEU A 48 5.61 -5.46 1.65
N PRO A 49 4.97 -5.80 2.81
CA PRO A 49 4.73 -4.84 3.86
C PRO A 49 6.00 -4.31 4.50
N ASP A 50 5.98 -3.07 4.97
CA ASP A 50 7.04 -2.53 5.81
C ASP A 50 7.12 -3.31 7.13
N PRO A 51 8.24 -4.01 7.42
CA PRO A 51 8.39 -4.79 8.66
C PRO A 51 8.20 -3.95 9.92
N ALA A 52 8.71 -2.71 9.92
CA ALA A 52 8.62 -1.83 11.07
C ALA A 52 7.17 -1.38 11.36
N ALA A 53 6.35 -1.27 10.33
CA ALA A 53 4.92 -0.92 10.50
C ALA A 53 4.08 -2.11 10.99
N GLN A 54 4.58 -3.36 10.86
CA GLN A 54 3.87 -4.55 11.34
C GLN A 54 4.05 -4.78 12.84
N GLU A 55 5.10 -4.22 13.44
CA GLU A 55 5.45 -4.40 14.85
C GLU A 55 4.78 -3.34 15.72
N PHE A 56 3.54 -3.59 16.18
CA PHE A 56 2.87 -2.73 17.13
C PHE A 56 1.96 -3.52 18.08
N GLU A 57 1.81 -2.99 19.29
CA GLU A 57 0.87 -3.53 20.27
C GLU A 57 -0.57 -3.17 19.87
N ASP A 58 -1.42 -4.18 19.81
CA ASP A 58 -2.83 -4.06 19.50
C ASP A 58 -3.67 -4.76 20.57
N PRO A 59 -4.05 -4.05 21.64
CA PRO A 59 -4.76 -4.63 22.77
C PRO A 59 -6.14 -5.20 22.43
N TYR A 60 -6.67 -4.86 21.25
CA TYR A 60 -7.94 -5.42 20.80
C TYR A 60 -7.81 -6.83 20.23
N ARG A 61 -6.60 -7.28 19.83
CA ARG A 61 -6.37 -8.65 19.33
C ARG A 61 -6.55 -9.72 20.37
N ASP A 62 -6.32 -9.39 21.64
CA ASP A 62 -6.37 -10.32 22.75
C ASP A 62 -7.78 -10.44 23.36
N LEU A 63 -8.72 -9.61 22.91
CA LEU A 63 -10.10 -9.68 23.34
C LEU A 63 -10.79 -10.92 22.75
N ALA A 64 -11.45 -11.69 23.62
CA ALA A 64 -12.35 -12.73 23.15
C ALA A 64 -13.51 -12.13 22.33
N PRO A 65 -14.10 -12.88 21.37
CA PRO A 65 -15.17 -12.35 20.53
C PRO A 65 -16.35 -11.75 21.30
N GLN A 66 -16.71 -12.34 22.45
CA GLN A 66 -17.76 -11.82 23.31
C GLN A 66 -17.36 -10.51 23.98
N GLN A 67 -16.11 -10.39 24.45
CA GLN A 67 -15.59 -9.17 25.07
C GLN A 67 -15.55 -8.01 24.05
N MET A 68 -15.17 -8.28 22.82
CA MET A 68 -15.22 -7.30 21.72
C MET A 68 -16.66 -6.87 21.44
N SER A 69 -17.62 -7.81 21.40
CA SER A 69 -19.04 -7.52 21.19
C SER A 69 -19.62 -6.67 22.34
N ASP A 70 -19.27 -6.99 23.58
CA ASP A 70 -19.70 -6.26 24.76
C ASP A 70 -19.12 -4.83 24.78
N LEU A 71 -17.85 -4.67 24.45
CA LEU A 71 -17.18 -3.36 24.31
C LEU A 71 -17.85 -2.50 23.23
N MET A 72 -18.14 -3.08 22.07
CA MET A 72 -18.83 -2.36 20.99
C MET A 72 -20.25 -1.96 21.39
N SER A 73 -20.96 -2.83 22.12
CA SER A 73 -22.30 -2.55 22.64
C SER A 73 -22.28 -1.45 23.70
N LEU A 74 -21.28 -1.45 24.57
CA LEU A 74 -21.08 -0.40 25.57
C LEU A 74 -20.84 0.97 24.90
N VAL A 75 -20.00 1.03 23.86
CA VAL A 75 -19.76 2.27 23.09
C VAL A 75 -21.07 2.81 22.51
N ARG A 76 -21.87 1.95 21.86
CA ARG A 76 -23.17 2.36 21.30
C ARG A 76 -24.13 2.88 22.37
N LEU A 77 -24.22 2.20 23.51
CA LEU A 77 -25.08 2.65 24.62
C LEU A 77 -24.63 4.02 25.17
N ARG A 78 -23.33 4.26 25.26
CA ARG A 78 -22.79 5.55 25.69
C ARG A 78 -23.08 6.66 24.67
N GLU A 79 -23.02 6.36 23.36
CA GLU A 79 -23.43 7.28 22.29
C GLU A 79 -24.93 7.59 22.36
N GLU A 80 -25.80 6.57 22.54
CA GLU A 80 -27.24 6.75 22.71
C GLU A 80 -27.57 7.59 23.95
N LEU A 81 -26.89 7.38 25.08
CA LEU A 81 -27.05 8.16 26.31
C LEU A 81 -26.64 9.63 26.15
N GLY A 82 -25.76 9.93 25.20
CA GLY A 82 -25.35 11.30 24.84
C GLY A 82 -26.39 12.07 24.04
N VAL A 83 -27.46 11.42 23.57
CA VAL A 83 -28.54 12.09 22.82
C VAL A 83 -29.42 12.90 23.76
N GLU A 84 -29.65 14.17 23.36
CA GLU A 84 -30.57 15.05 24.09
C GLU A 84 -32.05 14.64 23.89
N GLY A 85 -32.86 14.80 24.93
CA GLY A 85 -34.30 14.58 24.84
C GLY A 85 -34.75 13.14 25.05
N LEU A 86 -33.90 12.22 25.52
CA LEU A 86 -34.30 10.88 25.94
C LEU A 86 -35.35 10.93 27.08
N ALA A 87 -36.37 10.07 26.97
CA ALA A 87 -37.31 9.90 28.05
C ALA A 87 -36.62 9.36 29.32
N ILE A 88 -37.08 9.77 30.51
CA ILE A 88 -36.43 9.39 31.78
C ILE A 88 -36.34 7.87 31.94
N GLU A 89 -37.36 7.15 31.57
CA GLU A 89 -37.38 5.70 31.69
C GLU A 89 -36.46 5.02 30.69
N GLU A 90 -36.37 5.53 29.46
CA GLU A 90 -35.44 5.06 28.43
C GLU A 90 -34.01 5.27 28.86
N ARG A 91 -33.67 6.47 29.34
CA ARG A 91 -32.34 6.78 29.91
C ARG A 91 -31.94 5.79 30.99
N ARG A 92 -32.83 5.54 31.94
CA ARG A 92 -32.57 4.59 33.04
C ARG A 92 -32.32 3.17 32.55
N GLN A 93 -33.02 2.73 31.53
CA GLN A 93 -32.81 1.40 30.93
C GLN A 93 -31.46 1.32 30.21
N LEU A 94 -31.06 2.35 29.46
CA LEU A 94 -29.77 2.41 28.81
C LEU A 94 -28.62 2.47 29.83
N GLU A 95 -28.75 3.29 30.90
CA GLU A 95 -27.80 3.36 32.00
C GLU A 95 -27.56 1.99 32.64
N GLY A 96 -28.66 1.30 33.05
CA GLY A 96 -28.57 -0.01 33.67
C GLY A 96 -27.96 -1.08 32.76
N ARG A 97 -28.17 -1.00 31.44
CA ARG A 97 -27.50 -1.89 30.48
C ARG A 97 -26.00 -1.55 30.33
N SER A 98 -25.67 -0.27 30.29
CA SER A 98 -24.28 0.22 30.20
C SER A 98 -23.46 -0.20 31.42
N GLU A 99 -23.98 0.04 32.63
CA GLU A 99 -23.35 -0.36 33.90
C GLU A 99 -23.10 -1.87 33.97
N LYS A 100 -24.09 -2.67 33.53
CA LYS A 100 -23.97 -4.14 33.52
C LYS A 100 -22.85 -4.62 32.58
N LEU A 101 -22.76 -4.06 31.37
CA LEU A 101 -21.68 -4.42 30.42
C LEU A 101 -20.33 -3.99 30.93
N GLU A 102 -20.24 -2.78 31.47
CA GLU A 102 -18.99 -2.26 32.01
C GLU A 102 -18.50 -3.11 33.19
N ALA A 103 -19.38 -3.47 34.13
CA ALA A 103 -19.06 -4.35 35.24
C ALA A 103 -18.60 -5.75 34.77
N ALA A 104 -19.21 -6.28 33.70
CA ALA A 104 -18.81 -7.58 33.13
C ALA A 104 -17.41 -7.52 32.50
N LEU A 105 -17.10 -6.45 31.76
CA LEU A 105 -15.77 -6.23 31.16
C LEU A 105 -14.69 -6.02 32.25
N GLN A 106 -14.99 -5.24 33.28
CA GLN A 106 -14.07 -5.02 34.42
C GLN A 106 -13.83 -6.32 35.19
N ALA A 107 -14.87 -7.12 35.43
CA ALA A 107 -14.73 -8.43 36.06
C ALA A 107 -13.87 -9.42 35.25
N ALA A 108 -13.82 -9.23 33.94
CA ALA A 108 -12.92 -9.96 33.03
C ALA A 108 -11.50 -9.36 32.96
N GLY A 109 -11.18 -8.35 33.79
CA GLY A 109 -9.88 -7.71 33.84
C GLY A 109 -9.62 -6.69 32.74
N ILE A 110 -10.69 -6.22 32.04
CA ILE A 110 -10.58 -5.29 30.93
C ILE A 110 -10.75 -3.85 31.45
N ASP A 111 -9.72 -3.03 31.25
CA ASP A 111 -9.78 -1.58 31.45
C ASP A 111 -10.45 -0.91 30.24
N VAL A 112 -11.76 -0.67 30.35
CA VAL A 112 -12.57 -0.12 29.27
C VAL A 112 -12.10 1.27 28.87
N GLU A 113 -11.79 2.14 29.84
CA GLU A 113 -11.40 3.53 29.55
C GLU A 113 -10.06 3.59 28.86
N TRP A 114 -9.11 2.78 29.32
CA TRP A 114 -7.82 2.67 28.66
C TRP A 114 -7.95 2.15 27.22
N LEU A 115 -8.71 1.08 26.97
CA LEU A 115 -8.96 0.57 25.63
C LEU A 115 -9.59 1.64 24.73
N LEU A 116 -10.63 2.31 25.20
CA LEU A 116 -11.28 3.35 24.41
C LEU A 116 -10.35 4.53 24.10
N SER A 117 -9.42 4.85 25.00
CA SER A 117 -8.37 5.85 24.74
C SER A 117 -7.40 5.43 23.64
N GLN A 118 -7.14 4.13 23.49
CA GLN A 118 -6.21 3.57 22.49
C GLN A 118 -6.83 3.44 21.09
N ARG A 119 -8.15 3.53 20.93
CA ARG A 119 -8.85 3.19 19.69
C ARG A 119 -8.29 3.91 18.46
N TRP A 120 -7.99 5.19 18.57
CA TRP A 120 -7.48 5.99 17.45
C TRP A 120 -6.01 5.72 17.17
N VAL A 121 -5.22 5.49 18.23
CA VAL A 121 -3.80 5.11 18.09
C VAL A 121 -3.69 3.77 17.38
N VAL A 122 -4.47 2.77 17.81
CA VAL A 122 -4.49 1.45 17.18
C VAL A 122 -5.03 1.51 15.75
N ALA A 123 -6.10 2.27 15.51
CA ALA A 123 -6.64 2.45 14.16
C ALA A 123 -5.60 3.06 13.21
N ASP A 124 -4.83 4.04 13.67
CA ASP A 124 -3.74 4.64 12.89
C ASP A 124 -2.60 3.64 12.64
N ARG A 125 -2.20 2.87 13.65
CA ARG A 125 -1.19 1.80 13.51
C ARG A 125 -1.63 0.72 12.52
N ARG A 126 -2.87 0.25 12.61
CA ARG A 126 -3.43 -0.71 11.65
C ARG A 126 -3.44 -0.15 10.23
N ARG A 127 -3.77 1.14 10.08
CA ARG A 127 -3.72 1.81 8.77
C ARG A 127 -2.29 1.88 8.24
N GLN A 128 -1.31 2.29 9.06
CA GLN A 128 0.10 2.31 8.70
C GLN A 128 0.59 0.90 8.30
N ALA A 129 0.23 -0.12 9.08
CA ALA A 129 0.55 -1.51 8.77
C ALA A 129 -0.06 -2.00 7.44
N ALA A 130 -1.24 -1.50 7.07
CA ALA A 130 -1.93 -1.87 5.84
C ALA A 130 -1.40 -1.18 4.58
N VAL A 131 -0.80 0.03 4.71
CA VAL A 131 -0.30 0.80 3.55
C VAL A 131 1.22 0.82 3.46
N GLY A 132 1.93 0.57 4.57
CA GLY A 132 3.39 0.63 4.63
C GLY A 132 4.03 -0.37 3.68
N SER A 133 4.93 0.12 2.83
CA SER A 133 5.66 -0.65 1.83
C SER A 133 7.10 -0.87 2.29
N ASN A 134 7.64 -2.07 2.06
CA ASN A 134 9.05 -2.37 2.33
C ASN A 134 9.96 -1.62 1.35
N GLY A 135 10.51 -0.49 1.78
CA GLY A 135 11.37 0.36 0.94
C GLY A 135 12.61 -0.33 0.37
N ALA A 136 13.04 -1.47 0.93
CA ALA A 136 14.16 -2.23 0.39
C ALA A 136 13.84 -2.91 -0.96
N LEU A 137 12.55 -3.06 -1.29
CA LEU A 137 12.09 -3.65 -2.55
C LEU A 137 11.85 -2.59 -3.64
N ASP A 138 11.84 -1.30 -3.30
CA ASP A 138 11.64 -0.24 -4.29
C ASP A 138 12.78 -0.22 -5.32
N GLY A 139 12.42 -0.27 -6.59
CA GLY A 139 13.35 -0.32 -7.71
C GLY A 139 14.03 -1.67 -7.94
N GLN A 140 13.67 -2.73 -7.21
CA GLN A 140 14.25 -4.06 -7.39
C GLN A 140 13.59 -4.82 -8.54
N ALA A 141 14.41 -5.60 -9.25
CA ALA A 141 13.92 -6.59 -10.22
C ALA A 141 13.46 -7.85 -9.46
N VAL A 142 12.17 -8.12 -9.51
CA VAL A 142 11.55 -9.19 -8.71
C VAL A 142 10.74 -10.17 -9.56
N GLU A 143 10.51 -11.36 -9.02
CA GLU A 143 9.50 -12.31 -9.48
C GLU A 143 8.52 -12.59 -8.34
N ILE A 144 7.23 -12.42 -8.60
CA ILE A 144 6.16 -12.70 -7.63
C ILE A 144 5.04 -13.49 -8.30
N ALA A 145 4.49 -14.48 -7.59
CA ALA A 145 3.36 -15.28 -8.06
C ALA A 145 2.08 -14.90 -7.30
N GLY A 146 0.95 -14.95 -8.01
CA GLY A 146 -0.36 -14.63 -7.43
C GLY A 146 -1.49 -14.85 -8.42
N PHE A 147 -2.62 -14.17 -8.19
CA PHE A 147 -3.80 -14.21 -9.04
C PHE A 147 -3.96 -12.90 -9.79
N LEU A 148 -4.03 -12.98 -11.11
CA LEU A 148 -4.12 -11.85 -12.01
C LEU A 148 -5.58 -11.47 -12.27
N ILE A 149 -5.90 -10.18 -12.09
CA ILE A 149 -7.17 -9.57 -12.52
C ILE A 149 -6.83 -8.49 -13.54
N LEU A 150 -7.34 -8.63 -14.77
CA LEU A 150 -7.17 -7.61 -15.80
C LEU A 150 -7.95 -6.34 -15.41
N ALA A 151 -7.36 -5.18 -15.69
CA ALA A 151 -7.95 -3.88 -15.49
C ALA A 151 -8.02 -3.12 -16.83
N PRO A 152 -8.80 -2.05 -16.93
CA PRO A 152 -8.78 -1.18 -18.09
C PRO A 152 -7.36 -0.66 -18.37
N PRO A 153 -6.99 -0.45 -19.64
CA PRO A 153 -5.72 0.18 -19.97
C PRO A 153 -5.55 1.54 -19.29
N THR A 154 -4.30 1.95 -19.10
CA THR A 154 -3.99 3.29 -18.61
C THR A 154 -4.38 4.36 -19.62
N ASP A 155 -4.40 5.63 -19.23
CA ASP A 155 -4.67 6.76 -20.13
C ASP A 155 -3.61 6.86 -21.25
N SER A 156 -2.39 6.33 -21.03
CA SER A 156 -1.34 6.20 -22.05
C SER A 156 -1.52 5.00 -22.98
N GLY A 157 -2.52 4.15 -22.72
CA GLY A 157 -2.84 2.97 -23.54
C GLY A 157 -2.05 1.70 -23.15
N GLU A 158 -1.29 1.72 -22.08
CA GLU A 158 -0.60 0.55 -21.56
C GLU A 158 -1.60 -0.43 -20.93
N ALA A 159 -1.39 -1.73 -21.15
CA ALA A 159 -2.21 -2.74 -20.49
C ALA A 159 -1.97 -2.72 -18.98
N SER A 160 -3.02 -2.84 -18.19
CA SER A 160 -2.93 -2.88 -16.74
C SER A 160 -3.68 -4.06 -16.14
N ALA A 161 -3.24 -4.48 -14.96
CA ALA A 161 -3.84 -5.55 -14.19
C ALA A 161 -3.54 -5.36 -12.70
N TYR A 162 -4.13 -6.20 -11.87
CA TYR A 162 -3.78 -6.34 -10.46
C TYR A 162 -3.37 -7.77 -10.16
N LEU A 163 -2.32 -7.92 -9.36
CA LEU A 163 -1.88 -9.21 -8.82
C LEU A 163 -2.22 -9.26 -7.34
N LEU A 164 -2.78 -10.38 -6.89
CA LEU A 164 -3.28 -10.62 -5.55
C LEU A 164 -2.66 -11.89 -4.97
N PRO A 165 -2.53 -12.01 -3.64
CA PRO A 165 -2.01 -13.21 -2.99
C PRO A 165 -2.95 -14.42 -3.10
N ASP A 166 -4.25 -14.18 -3.18
CA ASP A 166 -5.29 -15.21 -3.22
C ASP A 166 -6.48 -14.83 -4.11
N ARG A 167 -7.43 -15.74 -4.26
CA ARG A 167 -8.64 -15.57 -5.10
C ARG A 167 -9.81 -14.88 -4.38
N GLY A 168 -9.60 -14.32 -3.19
CA GLY A 168 -10.67 -13.77 -2.37
C GLY A 168 -11.53 -12.75 -3.10
N VAL A 169 -10.91 -11.79 -3.78
CA VAL A 169 -11.61 -10.75 -4.55
C VAL A 169 -12.48 -11.35 -5.67
N CYS A 170 -12.01 -12.40 -6.32
CA CYS A 170 -12.78 -13.10 -7.36
C CYS A 170 -13.97 -13.86 -6.80
N ASN A 171 -14.00 -14.10 -5.50
CA ASN A 171 -15.07 -14.75 -4.75
C ASN A 171 -15.88 -13.74 -3.92
N HIS A 172 -15.97 -12.49 -4.37
CA HIS A 172 -16.72 -11.39 -3.71
C HIS A 172 -16.23 -10.99 -2.31
N LEU A 173 -14.99 -11.37 -1.95
CA LEU A 173 -14.36 -10.82 -0.75
C LEU A 173 -13.77 -9.44 -1.05
N PRO A 174 -13.64 -8.55 -0.04
CA PRO A 174 -13.01 -7.25 -0.22
C PRO A 174 -11.56 -7.40 -0.67
N PRO A 175 -11.00 -6.42 -1.42
CA PRO A 175 -9.59 -6.39 -1.77
C PRO A 175 -8.68 -6.50 -0.55
N PRO A 176 -7.49 -7.11 -0.70
CA PRO A 176 -6.50 -7.15 0.38
C PRO A 176 -6.02 -5.74 0.74
N PRO A 177 -5.28 -5.59 1.85
CA PRO A 177 -4.65 -4.32 2.18
C PRO A 177 -3.77 -3.79 1.04
N PRO A 178 -3.60 -2.46 0.90
CA PRO A 178 -2.86 -1.85 -0.21
C PRO A 178 -1.45 -2.40 -0.43
N ASN A 179 -0.74 -2.75 0.64
CA ASN A 179 0.60 -3.34 0.56
C ASN A 179 0.60 -4.85 0.23
N GLN A 180 -0.57 -5.45 0.11
CA GLN A 180 -0.80 -6.82 -0.38
C GLN A 180 -1.52 -6.83 -1.73
N LEU A 181 -1.49 -5.73 -2.45
CA LEU A 181 -2.04 -5.58 -3.78
C LEU A 181 -0.97 -4.94 -4.67
N VAL A 182 -0.67 -5.55 -5.83
CA VAL A 182 0.32 -5.03 -6.77
C VAL A 182 -0.36 -4.67 -8.07
N ARG A 183 -0.30 -3.40 -8.47
CA ARG A 183 -0.71 -2.96 -9.80
C ARG A 183 0.36 -3.33 -10.81
N LEU A 184 -0.04 -3.92 -11.93
CA LEU A 184 0.84 -4.27 -13.04
C LEU A 184 0.68 -3.28 -14.18
N LEU A 185 1.79 -2.84 -14.75
CA LEU A 185 1.87 -2.12 -16.02
C LEU A 185 2.58 -3.01 -17.03
N MET A 186 1.98 -3.23 -18.19
CA MET A 186 2.45 -4.18 -19.19
C MET A 186 2.40 -3.55 -20.59
N LYS A 187 3.34 -3.89 -21.45
CA LYS A 187 3.28 -3.46 -22.86
C LYS A 187 2.06 -4.05 -23.60
N ASN A 188 1.76 -5.32 -23.31
CA ASN A 188 0.63 -6.02 -23.90
C ASN A 188 -0.12 -6.79 -22.81
N ALA A 189 -1.43 -6.84 -22.91
CA ALA A 189 -2.23 -7.70 -22.04
C ALA A 189 -1.88 -9.17 -22.30
N PRO A 190 -1.70 -9.99 -21.25
CA PRO A 190 -1.49 -11.42 -21.43
C PRO A 190 -2.75 -12.07 -22.00
N GLU A 191 -2.57 -13.06 -22.87
CA GLU A 191 -3.67 -13.91 -23.33
C GLU A 191 -4.09 -14.83 -22.18
N THR A 192 -5.08 -14.42 -21.41
CA THR A 192 -5.61 -15.21 -20.29
C THR A 192 -7.02 -15.68 -20.60
N GLY A 193 -7.29 -16.95 -20.34
CA GLY A 193 -8.59 -17.57 -20.60
C GLY A 193 -9.70 -17.20 -19.60
N GLY A 194 -9.53 -16.17 -18.77
CA GLY A 194 -10.53 -15.77 -17.77
C GLY A 194 -10.08 -14.63 -16.86
N SER A 195 -11.00 -14.19 -16.00
CA SER A 195 -10.73 -13.30 -14.88
C SER A 195 -10.18 -14.12 -13.71
N CYS A 196 -9.14 -13.62 -13.03
CA CYS A 196 -8.52 -14.29 -11.87
C CYS A 196 -7.72 -15.56 -12.21
N VAL A 197 -6.67 -15.38 -12.96
CA VAL A 197 -5.80 -16.46 -13.44
C VAL A 197 -4.52 -16.52 -12.59
N PRO A 198 -4.07 -17.71 -12.13
CA PRO A 198 -2.78 -17.83 -11.47
C PRO A 198 -1.67 -17.43 -12.45
N ALA A 199 -0.78 -16.55 -11.99
CA ALA A 199 0.32 -16.03 -12.80
C ALA A 199 1.58 -15.81 -11.96
N ALA A 200 2.74 -15.95 -12.60
CA ALA A 200 4.01 -15.46 -12.10
C ALA A 200 4.43 -14.26 -12.95
N VAL A 201 4.81 -13.17 -12.29
CA VAL A 201 5.14 -11.89 -12.94
C VAL A 201 6.56 -11.50 -12.59
N ARG A 202 7.33 -11.09 -13.59
CA ARG A 202 8.67 -10.53 -13.45
C ARG A 202 8.67 -9.09 -13.89
N GLY A 203 9.44 -8.27 -13.19
CA GLY A 203 9.59 -6.85 -13.54
C GLY A 203 10.23 -6.03 -12.46
N THR A 204 10.20 -4.71 -12.62
CA THR A 204 10.71 -3.76 -11.64
C THR A 204 9.59 -3.33 -10.71
N LEU A 205 9.75 -3.60 -9.41
CA LEU A 205 8.79 -3.22 -8.38
C LEU A 205 9.03 -1.77 -7.94
N ARG A 206 7.94 -0.99 -7.79
CA ARG A 206 7.97 0.40 -7.32
C ARG A 206 7.02 0.58 -6.14
N ALA A 207 7.49 1.26 -5.10
CA ALA A 207 6.64 1.73 -4.02
C ALA A 207 5.86 2.96 -4.48
N GLU A 208 4.76 2.72 -5.18
CA GLU A 208 3.90 3.74 -5.78
C GLU A 208 2.44 3.46 -5.44
N GLU A 209 1.84 4.38 -4.69
CA GLU A 209 0.43 4.27 -4.31
C GLU A 209 -0.49 4.62 -5.48
N THR A 210 -1.43 3.75 -5.78
CA THR A 210 -2.44 3.96 -6.82
C THR A 210 -3.84 3.61 -6.33
N ARG A 211 -4.86 4.30 -6.85
CA ARG A 211 -6.28 4.05 -6.51
C ARG A 211 -7.13 4.14 -7.77
N TYR A 212 -7.74 3.03 -8.14
CA TYR A 212 -8.62 2.94 -9.30
C TYR A 212 -9.85 2.11 -8.98
N GLU A 213 -10.94 2.37 -9.69
CA GLU A 213 -12.07 1.46 -9.70
C GLU A 213 -11.92 0.45 -10.83
N VAL A 214 -12.08 -0.82 -10.53
CA VAL A 214 -11.97 -1.92 -11.49
C VAL A 214 -13.23 -2.77 -11.43
N VAL A 215 -13.76 -3.09 -12.61
CA VAL A 215 -14.88 -4.04 -12.72
C VAL A 215 -14.33 -5.46 -12.65
N VAL A 216 -14.72 -6.18 -11.61
CA VAL A 216 -14.35 -7.59 -11.41
C VAL A 216 -15.61 -8.42 -11.55
N ILE A 217 -15.67 -9.23 -12.61
CA ILE A 217 -16.83 -10.06 -12.98
C ILE A 217 -18.08 -9.18 -13.22
N ASP A 218 -18.85 -8.85 -12.18
CA ASP A 218 -20.15 -8.17 -12.25
C ASP A 218 -20.28 -6.95 -11.32
N HIS A 219 -19.21 -6.58 -10.60
CA HIS A 219 -19.22 -5.46 -9.66
C HIS A 219 -17.96 -4.61 -9.76
N SER A 220 -18.07 -3.32 -9.40
CA SER A 220 -16.96 -2.39 -9.32
C SER A 220 -16.34 -2.43 -7.93
N LEU A 221 -15.02 -2.54 -7.87
CA LEU A 221 -14.24 -2.54 -6.64
C LEU A 221 -13.18 -1.45 -6.65
N PRO A 222 -13.02 -0.71 -5.55
CA PRO A 222 -11.90 0.20 -5.38
C PRO A 222 -10.61 -0.61 -5.15
N MET A 223 -9.70 -0.58 -6.11
CA MET A 223 -8.39 -1.21 -6.03
C MET A 223 -7.37 -0.17 -5.57
N TRP A 224 -7.03 -0.25 -4.29
CA TRP A 224 -6.00 0.60 -3.70
C TRP A 224 -4.73 -0.21 -3.52
N SER A 225 -3.70 0.10 -4.29
CA SER A 225 -2.40 -0.57 -4.25
C SER A 225 -1.31 0.36 -3.74
N ALA A 226 -0.40 -0.14 -2.92
CA ALA A 226 0.81 0.56 -2.51
C ALA A 226 2.01 0.24 -3.42
N TRP A 227 1.84 -0.69 -4.38
CA TRP A 227 2.88 -1.17 -5.26
C TRP A 227 2.48 -1.09 -6.73
N THR A 228 3.41 -0.69 -7.58
CA THR A 228 3.33 -0.82 -9.04
C THR A 228 4.48 -1.69 -9.51
N LEU A 229 4.22 -2.69 -10.34
CA LEU A 229 5.22 -3.53 -11.01
C LEU A 229 5.21 -3.22 -12.51
N GLU A 230 6.31 -2.67 -13.02
CA GLU A 230 6.57 -2.53 -14.45
C GLU A 230 6.96 -3.92 -14.98
N ALA A 231 5.97 -4.64 -15.53
CA ALA A 231 6.13 -6.05 -15.86
C ALA A 231 6.85 -6.24 -17.21
N ASP A 232 7.95 -6.99 -17.17
CA ASP A 232 8.71 -7.43 -18.34
C ASP A 232 8.18 -8.75 -18.89
N ASP A 233 7.70 -9.65 -18.01
CA ASP A 233 7.19 -10.98 -18.33
C ASP A 233 6.02 -11.35 -17.41
N VAL A 234 4.95 -11.86 -18.00
CA VAL A 234 3.76 -12.37 -17.30
C VAL A 234 3.45 -13.76 -17.82
N ARG A 235 3.59 -14.76 -16.95
CA ARG A 235 3.35 -16.16 -17.29
C ARG A 235 2.17 -16.71 -16.51
N ALA A 236 1.15 -17.22 -17.21
CA ALA A 236 0.12 -18.02 -16.58
C ALA A 236 0.73 -19.32 -16.03
N VAL A 237 0.45 -19.61 -14.77
CA VAL A 237 0.95 -20.82 -14.09
C VAL A 237 -0.16 -21.87 -14.13
N GLY A 238 -0.13 -22.71 -15.16
CA GLY A 238 -0.94 -23.91 -15.33
C GLY A 238 -2.48 -23.80 -15.22
N PRO A 239 -3.24 -24.78 -15.60
CA PRO A 239 -4.62 -24.88 -15.19
C PRO A 239 -4.66 -25.19 -13.69
N TYR A 240 -5.25 -24.31 -12.90
CA TYR A 240 -5.59 -24.60 -11.51
C TYR A 240 -6.54 -25.79 -11.48
N GLU A 241 -6.05 -26.97 -11.14
CA GLU A 241 -6.92 -28.09 -10.77
C GLU A 241 -7.68 -27.68 -9.50
N SER A 242 -8.97 -27.47 -9.65
CA SER A 242 -9.90 -27.09 -8.57
C SER A 242 -10.25 -28.33 -7.72
N ASP A 243 -9.26 -29.09 -7.27
CA ASP A 243 -9.43 -30.23 -6.39
C ASP A 243 -8.80 -30.01 -5.01
N SER A 244 -9.43 -29.12 -4.24
CA SER A 244 -9.45 -29.26 -2.80
C SER A 244 -10.91 -29.15 -2.35
N PRO A 245 -11.53 -30.24 -1.89
CA PRO A 245 -12.89 -30.16 -1.34
C PRO A 245 -12.85 -29.26 -0.10
N ILE A 246 -13.71 -28.25 -0.12
CA ILE A 246 -14.02 -27.41 1.03
C ILE A 246 -14.51 -28.37 2.13
N GLN A 247 -13.66 -28.60 3.11
CA GLN A 247 -14.11 -29.27 4.34
C GLN A 247 -14.93 -28.26 5.15
N HIS A 248 -16.23 -28.54 5.23
CA HIS A 248 -17.22 -27.83 6.04
C HIS A 248 -16.98 -28.09 7.54
#